data_e70829e391d40907d0b80a2d06b9e234
#
_entry.id   e70829e391d40907d0b80a2d06b9e234
#
_cell.length_a   1.000
_cell.length_b   1.000
_cell.length_c   1.000
_cell.angle_alpha   90.00
_cell.angle_beta   90.00
_cell.angle_gamma   90.00
#
_symmetry.space_group_name_H-M   'P 1'
#
loop_
_entity.id
_entity.type
_entity.pdbx_description
1 polymer ?
#
loop_
_entity_poly.entity_id
_entity_poly.type
_entity_poly.pdbx_seq_one_letter_code
_entity_poly.pdbx_strand_id
1 'polypeptide(L)'
;NEHEYLRLKMQLECMKADYGYKGIVICDATGTIQATTDTEKSLIGMNIMKEKEFRNVHETLYDGKTYTSEVIHYSLNGANDAEGNESPSLFMSYPIKGENHDVIGAVLLWMDTSLLNNSMRNVLLGKTGEAYLVNKDGVMVTQSRFSDHMKSNGETCRGSYKVVDPDTNMLTKGVKRC
;
A
#
# COMPACT_ATOMS: atom_id res chain seq x y z
N ASN A 1 4.99 -29.93 2.79
CA ASN A 1 4.96 -30.51 4.13
C ASN A 1 4.24 -29.52 5.07
N GLU A 2 3.20 -29.98 5.76
CA GLU A 2 2.37 -29.13 6.63
C GLU A 2 3.19 -28.42 7.73
N HIS A 3 4.18 -29.12 8.25
CA HIS A 3 5.08 -28.58 9.29
C HIS A 3 5.94 -27.42 8.78
N GLU A 4 6.42 -27.50 7.55
CA GLU A 4 7.21 -26.40 6.91
C GLU A 4 6.34 -25.20 6.61
N TYR A 5 5.12 -25.43 6.15
CA TYR A 5 4.14 -24.36 5.93
C TYR A 5 3.81 -23.62 7.23
N LEU A 6 3.55 -24.33 8.31
CA LEU A 6 3.28 -23.71 9.62
C LEU A 6 4.47 -22.91 10.13
N ARG A 7 5.69 -23.41 9.96
CA ARG A 7 6.91 -22.70 10.32
C ARG A 7 7.07 -21.41 9.52
N LEU A 8 6.87 -21.47 8.21
CA LEU A 8 6.90 -20.30 7.34
C LEU A 8 5.85 -19.27 7.77
N LYS A 9 4.63 -19.71 8.00
CA LYS A 9 3.54 -18.83 8.44
C LYS A 9 3.87 -18.11 9.74
N MET A 10 4.41 -18.82 10.74
CA MET A 10 4.84 -18.21 12.00
C MET A 10 5.92 -17.15 11.79
N GLN A 11 6.90 -17.40 10.93
CA GLN A 11 7.94 -16.42 10.58
C GLN A 11 7.36 -15.17 9.92
N LEU A 12 6.42 -15.34 9.00
CA LEU A 12 5.75 -14.22 8.33
C LEU A 12 4.91 -13.39 9.32
N GLU A 13 4.23 -14.04 10.27
CA GLU A 13 3.47 -13.32 11.30
C GLU A 13 4.39 -12.51 12.25
N CYS A 14 5.54 -13.07 12.63
CA CYS A 14 6.54 -12.32 13.39
C CYS A 14 7.03 -11.10 12.60
N MET A 15 7.40 -11.28 11.33
CA MET A 15 7.84 -10.17 10.47
C MET A 15 6.75 -9.11 10.32
N LYS A 16 5.49 -9.52 10.13
CA LYS A 16 4.34 -8.61 10.06
C LYS A 16 4.25 -7.75 11.33
N ALA A 17 4.36 -8.37 12.50
CA ALA A 17 4.27 -7.68 13.79
C ALA A 17 5.46 -6.74 14.03
N ASP A 18 6.69 -7.22 13.77
CA ASP A 18 7.93 -6.49 14.06
C ASP A 18 8.08 -5.24 13.17
N TYR A 19 7.67 -5.31 11.91
CA TYR A 19 7.80 -4.23 10.94
C TYR A 19 6.51 -3.43 10.70
N GLY A 20 5.40 -3.82 11.33
CA GLY A 20 4.12 -3.14 11.20
C GLY A 20 3.48 -3.27 9.82
N TYR A 21 3.76 -4.36 9.11
CA TYR A 21 3.09 -4.64 7.84
C TYR A 21 1.61 -4.95 8.07
N LYS A 22 0.76 -4.49 7.17
CA LYS A 22 -0.67 -4.83 7.16
C LYS A 22 -0.88 -6.30 6.75
N GLY A 23 -0.05 -6.78 5.85
CA GLY A 23 -0.04 -8.16 5.38
C GLY A 23 1.21 -8.51 4.60
N ILE A 24 1.50 -9.80 4.53
CA ILE A 24 2.56 -10.39 3.71
C ILE A 24 1.94 -11.51 2.87
N VAL A 25 2.20 -11.49 1.57
CA VAL A 25 1.74 -12.52 0.64
C VAL A 25 2.95 -13.09 -0.08
N ILE A 26 2.99 -14.40 -0.24
CA ILE A 26 3.97 -15.10 -1.08
C ILE A 26 3.22 -15.76 -2.22
N CYS A 27 3.64 -15.51 -3.45
CA CYS A 27 3.12 -16.17 -4.62
C CYS A 27 4.24 -16.91 -5.38
N ASP A 28 3.85 -17.90 -6.18
CA ASP A 28 4.75 -18.58 -7.12
C ASP A 28 4.99 -17.75 -8.39
N ALA A 29 5.80 -18.27 -9.31
CA ALA A 29 6.15 -17.60 -10.56
C ALA A 29 4.93 -17.32 -11.48
N THR A 30 3.81 -17.98 -11.26
CA THR A 30 2.56 -17.72 -12.00
C THR A 30 1.69 -16.65 -11.35
N GLY A 31 2.10 -16.15 -10.18
CA GLY A 31 1.32 -15.21 -9.36
C GLY A 31 0.26 -15.87 -8.48
N THR A 32 0.29 -17.21 -8.34
CA THR A 32 -0.65 -17.93 -7.48
C THR A 32 -0.20 -17.85 -6.02
N ILE A 33 -1.07 -17.42 -5.13
CA ILE A 33 -0.77 -17.24 -3.70
C ILE A 33 -0.54 -18.60 -3.04
N GLN A 34 0.64 -18.78 -2.45
CA GLN A 34 1.05 -20.00 -1.75
C GLN A 34 1.02 -19.83 -0.23
N ALA A 35 1.28 -18.62 0.27
CA ALA A 35 1.22 -18.31 1.69
C ALA A 35 0.82 -16.85 1.93
N THR A 36 0.16 -16.60 3.06
CA THR A 36 -0.26 -15.27 3.47
C THR A 36 -0.35 -15.18 4.99
N THR A 37 -0.08 -14.00 5.54
CA THR A 37 -0.36 -13.65 6.95
C THR A 37 -1.81 -13.29 7.16
N ASP A 38 -2.60 -13.21 6.09
CA ASP A 38 -4.02 -12.98 6.24
C ASP A 38 -4.70 -14.21 6.84
N THR A 39 -5.61 -13.96 7.78
CA THR A 39 -6.35 -15.03 8.47
C THR A 39 -7.35 -15.71 7.56
N GLU A 40 -7.73 -15.08 6.44
CA GLU A 40 -8.64 -15.66 5.48
C GLU A 40 -7.91 -16.63 4.56
N LYS A 41 -8.07 -17.91 4.84
CA LYS A 41 -7.59 -19.01 3.98
C LYS A 41 -8.08 -18.93 2.53
N SER A 42 -9.06 -18.07 2.26
CA SER A 42 -9.65 -17.86 0.93
C SER A 42 -8.66 -17.28 -0.10
N LEU A 43 -7.59 -16.62 0.33
CA LEU A 43 -6.61 -16.05 -0.58
C LEU A 43 -5.63 -17.08 -1.17
N ILE A 44 -5.39 -18.19 -0.48
CA ILE A 44 -4.48 -19.23 -0.96
C ILE A 44 -5.06 -19.88 -2.21
N GLY A 45 -4.25 -19.98 -3.26
CA GLY A 45 -4.66 -20.48 -4.57
C GLY A 45 -5.25 -19.41 -5.50
N MET A 46 -5.54 -18.21 -5.01
CA MET A 46 -5.90 -17.09 -5.89
C MET A 46 -4.69 -16.63 -6.70
N ASN A 47 -4.94 -16.17 -7.91
CA ASN A 47 -3.89 -15.60 -8.76
C ASN A 47 -3.97 -14.07 -8.71
N ILE A 48 -2.96 -13.44 -8.08
CA ILE A 48 -2.89 -11.98 -7.90
C ILE A 48 -2.79 -11.20 -9.21
N MET A 49 -2.30 -11.85 -10.29
CA MET A 49 -2.17 -11.20 -11.60
C MET A 49 -3.52 -10.92 -12.27
N LYS A 50 -4.61 -11.52 -11.75
CA LYS A 50 -5.97 -11.26 -12.23
C LYS A 50 -6.57 -9.99 -11.63
N GLU A 51 -6.03 -9.54 -10.51
CA GLU A 51 -6.48 -8.33 -9.84
C GLU A 51 -5.83 -7.09 -10.49
N LYS A 52 -6.65 -6.09 -10.79
CA LYS A 52 -6.20 -4.87 -11.49
C LYS A 52 -5.11 -4.13 -10.73
N GLU A 53 -5.22 -4.10 -9.42
CA GLU A 53 -4.34 -3.38 -8.49
C GLU A 53 -2.94 -3.98 -8.45
N PHE A 54 -2.82 -5.27 -8.72
CA PHE A 54 -1.55 -6.02 -8.71
C PHE A 54 -0.95 -6.24 -10.10
N ARG A 55 -1.53 -5.64 -11.12
CA ARG A 55 -1.09 -5.88 -12.51
C ARG A 55 0.41 -5.65 -12.71
N ASN A 56 1.00 -4.69 -12.01
CA ASN A 56 2.41 -4.37 -12.14
C ASN A 56 3.35 -5.32 -11.36
N VAL A 57 2.81 -6.26 -10.59
CA VAL A 57 3.63 -7.34 -9.97
C VAL A 57 4.30 -8.21 -11.04
N HIS A 58 3.77 -8.20 -12.27
CA HIS A 58 4.40 -8.90 -13.39
C HIS A 58 5.86 -8.45 -13.60
N GLU A 59 6.21 -7.18 -13.36
CA GLU A 59 7.60 -6.70 -13.46
C GLU A 59 8.51 -7.44 -12.47
N THR A 60 8.00 -7.78 -11.28
CA THR A 60 8.74 -8.56 -10.30
C THR A 60 8.87 -10.02 -10.72
N LEU A 61 7.79 -10.63 -11.23
CA LEU A 61 7.77 -12.03 -11.59
C LEU A 61 8.53 -12.34 -12.89
N TYR A 62 8.43 -11.47 -13.89
CA TYR A 62 9.06 -11.70 -15.19
C TYR A 62 10.44 -11.04 -15.32
N ASP A 63 10.58 -9.81 -14.83
CA ASP A 63 11.83 -9.06 -14.97
C ASP A 63 12.76 -9.23 -13.77
N GLY A 64 12.29 -9.83 -12.68
CA GLY A 64 13.07 -10.02 -11.45
C GLY A 64 13.44 -8.70 -10.76
N LYS A 65 12.65 -7.64 -10.96
CA LYS A 65 12.83 -6.32 -10.35
C LYS A 65 11.95 -6.16 -9.14
N THR A 66 12.39 -5.33 -8.19
CA THR A 66 11.51 -4.86 -7.12
C THR A 66 10.54 -3.83 -7.67
N TYR A 67 9.29 -3.89 -7.21
CA TYR A 67 8.26 -2.93 -7.57
C TYR A 67 7.62 -2.35 -6.32
N THR A 68 7.31 -1.06 -6.34
CA THR A 68 6.54 -0.36 -5.31
C THR A 68 5.30 0.24 -5.97
N SER A 69 4.13 -0.09 -5.47
CA SER A 69 2.87 0.43 -6.00
C SER A 69 2.71 1.92 -5.72
N GLU A 70 1.85 2.57 -6.49
CA GLU A 70 1.21 3.80 -6.03
C GLU A 70 0.33 3.48 -4.81
N VAL A 71 -0.13 4.53 -4.10
CA VAL A 71 -1.12 4.35 -3.04
C VAL A 71 -2.43 3.88 -3.68
N ILE A 72 -2.92 2.78 -3.18
CA ILE A 72 -4.17 2.17 -3.62
C ILE A 72 -5.14 2.09 -2.45
N HIS A 73 -6.42 2.22 -2.76
CA HIS A 73 -7.52 1.95 -1.85
C HIS A 73 -8.00 0.54 -2.14
N TYR A 74 -7.39 -0.44 -1.46
CA TYR A 74 -7.69 -1.85 -1.66
C TYR A 74 -7.52 -2.64 -0.38
N SER A 75 -8.39 -3.59 -0.19
CA SER A 75 -8.31 -4.55 0.90
C SER A 75 -8.38 -5.96 0.32
N LEU A 76 -7.38 -6.78 0.61
CA LEU A 76 -7.35 -8.19 0.18
C LEU A 76 -8.55 -9.00 0.69
N ASN A 77 -9.12 -8.61 1.80
CA ASN A 77 -10.19 -9.33 2.50
C ASN A 77 -11.46 -8.50 2.69
N GLY A 78 -11.61 -7.38 1.98
CA GLY A 78 -12.75 -6.49 2.18
C GLY A 78 -12.78 -5.83 3.57
N ALA A 79 -11.66 -5.87 4.32
CA ALA A 79 -11.55 -5.20 5.61
C ALA A 79 -11.51 -3.70 5.39
N ASN A 80 -12.62 -3.08 5.63
CA ASN A 80 -12.77 -1.63 5.64
C ASN A 80 -12.31 -1.08 7.01
N ASP A 81 -11.98 0.21 7.05
CA ASP A 81 -11.81 0.90 8.33
C ASP A 81 -13.14 0.91 9.12
N ALA A 82 -13.10 1.44 10.36
CA ALA A 82 -14.28 1.54 11.22
C ALA A 82 -15.45 2.36 10.59
N GLU A 83 -15.18 3.09 9.53
CA GLU A 83 -16.14 3.91 8.78
C GLU A 83 -16.61 3.25 7.47
N GLY A 84 -16.17 2.02 7.19
CA GLY A 84 -16.51 1.28 5.98
C GLY A 84 -15.73 1.70 4.74
N ASN A 85 -14.60 2.42 4.90
CA ASN A 85 -13.74 2.82 3.81
C ASN A 85 -12.50 1.91 3.73
N GLU A 86 -11.99 1.70 2.53
CA GLU A 86 -10.71 1.04 2.32
C GLU A 86 -9.58 1.98 2.74
N SER A 87 -8.74 1.53 3.69
CA SER A 87 -7.58 2.30 4.11
C SER A 87 -6.59 2.46 2.96
N PRO A 88 -6.09 3.67 2.70
CA PRO A 88 -5.06 3.86 1.71
C PRO A 88 -3.82 3.04 2.08
N SER A 89 -3.34 2.28 1.14
CA SER A 89 -2.26 1.32 1.33
C SER A 89 -1.31 1.35 0.15
N LEU A 90 -0.11 0.88 0.35
CA LEU A 90 0.84 0.59 -0.71
C LEU A 90 1.41 -0.80 -0.53
N PHE A 91 1.86 -1.41 -1.60
CA PHE A 91 2.58 -2.66 -1.51
C PHE A 91 3.93 -2.58 -2.23
N MET A 92 4.87 -3.34 -1.73
CA MET A 92 6.15 -3.60 -2.38
C MET A 92 6.25 -5.07 -2.73
N SER A 93 6.75 -5.38 -3.92
CA SER A 93 7.01 -6.76 -4.33
C SER A 93 8.49 -6.98 -4.59
N TYR A 94 8.98 -8.13 -4.13
CA TYR A 94 10.36 -8.56 -4.25
C TYR A 94 10.41 -9.95 -4.88
N PRO A 95 11.30 -10.17 -5.87
CA PRO A 95 11.44 -11.47 -6.49
C PRO A 95 12.07 -12.48 -5.53
N ILE A 96 11.52 -13.68 -5.48
CA ILE A 96 12.16 -14.85 -4.86
C ILE A 96 12.92 -15.55 -5.97
N LYS A 97 14.22 -15.71 -5.79
CA LYS A 97 15.11 -16.35 -6.78
C LYS A 97 15.52 -17.75 -6.33
N GLY A 98 15.45 -18.68 -7.27
CA GLY A 98 15.97 -20.03 -7.11
C GLY A 98 17.49 -20.09 -7.14
N GLU A 99 18.04 -21.29 -7.03
CA GLU A 99 19.49 -21.53 -7.03
C GLU A 99 20.16 -21.08 -8.33
N ASN A 100 19.46 -21.14 -9.44
CA ASN A 100 19.94 -20.71 -10.77
C ASN A 100 19.69 -19.23 -11.05
N HIS A 101 19.32 -18.44 -10.04
CA HIS A 101 18.93 -17.03 -10.16
C HIS A 101 17.64 -16.77 -10.97
N ASP A 102 16.93 -17.80 -11.38
CA ASP A 102 15.59 -17.70 -11.95
C ASP A 102 14.57 -17.23 -10.92
N VAL A 103 13.55 -16.50 -11.37
CA VAL A 103 12.47 -16.05 -10.49
C VAL A 103 11.47 -17.20 -10.29
N ILE A 104 11.39 -17.70 -9.08
CA ILE A 104 10.47 -18.79 -8.67
C ILE A 104 9.20 -18.29 -7.99
N GLY A 105 9.13 -17.00 -7.70
CA GLY A 105 7.97 -16.38 -7.05
C GLY A 105 8.25 -14.95 -6.63
N ALA A 106 7.35 -14.39 -5.84
CA ALA A 106 7.51 -13.06 -5.24
C ALA A 106 6.96 -13.00 -3.81
N VAL A 107 7.54 -12.11 -3.02
CA VAL A 107 7.00 -11.66 -1.74
C VAL A 107 6.38 -10.30 -1.95
N LEU A 108 5.13 -10.12 -1.53
CA LEU A 108 4.44 -8.83 -1.47
C LEU A 108 4.30 -8.41 -0.02
N LEU A 109 4.81 -7.24 0.29
CA LEU A 109 4.70 -6.60 1.59
C LEU A 109 3.63 -5.51 1.50
N TRP A 110 2.57 -5.66 2.27
CA TRP A 110 1.46 -4.73 2.31
C TRP A 110 1.65 -3.75 3.46
N MET A 111 1.63 -2.45 3.17
CA MET A 111 1.83 -1.39 4.15
C MET A 111 0.65 -0.45 4.19
N ASP A 112 0.23 -0.11 5.41
CA ASP A 112 -0.70 0.99 5.65
C ASP A 112 0.04 2.32 5.57
N THR A 113 -0.55 3.32 4.96
CA THR A 113 0.03 4.66 4.91
C THR A 113 -0.03 5.40 6.25
N SER A 114 -0.69 4.85 7.27
CA SER A 114 -0.75 5.44 8.62
C SER A 114 0.62 5.67 9.25
N LEU A 115 1.58 4.77 9.00
CA LEU A 115 2.96 4.94 9.46
C LEU A 115 3.61 6.18 8.83
N LEU A 116 3.39 6.38 7.53
CA LEU A 116 3.86 7.58 6.81
C LEU A 116 3.13 8.82 7.30
N ASN A 117 1.83 8.73 7.51
CA ASN A 117 1.02 9.83 8.06
C ASN A 117 1.52 10.28 9.42
N ASN A 118 1.80 9.34 10.33
CA ASN A 118 2.31 9.64 11.66
C ASN A 118 3.69 10.32 11.61
N SER A 119 4.55 9.86 10.72
CA SER A 119 5.87 10.47 10.53
C SER A 119 5.75 11.91 10.01
N MET A 120 4.87 12.16 9.05
CA MET A 120 4.68 13.49 8.48
C MET A 120 3.95 14.45 9.43
N ARG A 121 2.98 13.99 10.20
CA ARG A 121 2.26 14.80 11.20
C ARG A 121 3.17 15.40 12.28
N ASN A 122 4.28 14.72 12.59
CA ASN A 122 5.24 15.19 13.57
C ASN A 122 6.19 16.27 13.02
N VAL A 123 6.20 16.50 11.71
CA VAL A 123 6.99 17.57 11.09
C VAL A 123 6.17 18.86 11.12
N LEU A 124 6.36 19.64 12.18
CA LEU A 124 5.65 20.91 12.35
C LEU A 124 6.45 22.05 11.71
N LEU A 125 5.92 22.61 10.65
CA LEU A 125 6.47 23.80 9.98
C LEU A 125 5.71 25.06 10.42
N GLY A 126 5.94 25.48 11.66
CA GLY A 126 5.22 26.62 12.25
C GLY A 126 3.74 26.30 12.54
N LYS A 127 2.90 27.34 12.62
CA LYS A 127 1.48 27.18 12.99
C LYS A 127 0.60 26.68 11.84
N THR A 128 0.93 27.03 10.63
CA THR A 128 0.11 26.78 9.42
C THR A 128 0.77 25.87 8.38
N GLY A 129 2.09 25.62 8.51
CA GLY A 129 2.79 24.73 7.58
C GLY A 129 2.54 23.27 7.89
N GLU A 130 2.58 22.42 6.87
CA GLU A 130 2.53 20.98 6.98
C GLU A 130 3.54 20.32 6.04
N ALA A 131 3.96 19.09 6.37
CA ALA A 131 4.72 18.24 5.49
C ALA A 131 3.84 17.08 5.02
N TYR A 132 3.90 16.76 3.74
CA TYR A 132 3.18 15.64 3.16
C TYR A 132 4.01 15.00 2.05
N LEU A 133 3.74 13.75 1.77
CA LEU A 133 4.35 13.03 0.66
C LEU A 133 3.41 13.05 -0.54
N VAL A 134 3.97 13.21 -1.71
CA VAL A 134 3.26 13.10 -2.99
C VAL A 134 3.93 12.03 -3.85
N ASN A 135 3.15 11.37 -4.69
CA ASN A 135 3.68 10.49 -5.71
C ASN A 135 4.18 11.32 -6.93
N LYS A 136 4.71 10.63 -7.95
CA LYS A 136 5.21 11.24 -9.20
C LYS A 136 4.16 12.08 -9.96
N ASP A 137 2.88 11.80 -9.75
CA ASP A 137 1.76 12.50 -10.40
C ASP A 137 1.25 13.69 -9.57
N GLY A 138 1.92 13.95 -8.41
CA GLY A 138 1.56 15.00 -7.48
C GLY A 138 0.36 14.65 -6.60
N VAL A 139 -0.05 13.38 -6.55
CA VAL A 139 -1.15 12.91 -5.68
C VAL A 139 -0.62 12.70 -4.26
N MET A 140 -1.34 13.22 -3.27
CA MET A 140 -0.96 13.06 -1.86
C MET A 140 -1.01 11.59 -1.43
N VAL A 141 0.10 11.10 -0.93
CA VAL A 141 0.26 9.76 -0.35
C VAL A 141 -0.11 9.77 1.13
N THR A 142 0.18 10.88 1.81
CA THR A 142 -0.15 11.10 3.22
C THR A 142 -1.34 12.03 3.35
N GLN A 143 -2.04 11.90 4.46
CA GLN A 143 -3.21 12.73 4.76
C GLN A 143 -2.77 14.12 5.25
N SER A 144 -3.40 15.19 4.74
CA SER A 144 -3.21 16.53 5.26
C SER A 144 -3.72 16.62 6.71
N ARG A 145 -2.99 17.34 7.56
CA ARG A 145 -3.46 17.66 8.91
C ARG A 145 -4.69 18.59 8.93
N PHE A 146 -4.98 19.22 7.79
CA PHE A 146 -6.15 20.07 7.59
C PHE A 146 -7.31 19.36 6.92
N SER A 147 -7.23 18.04 6.72
CA SER A 147 -8.27 17.24 6.05
C SER A 147 -9.66 17.39 6.68
N ASP A 148 -9.75 17.60 8.00
CA ASP A 148 -11.02 17.78 8.69
C ASP A 148 -11.70 19.10 8.35
N HIS A 149 -10.91 20.16 8.11
CA HIS A 149 -11.44 21.44 7.62
C HIS A 149 -11.94 21.35 6.18
N MET A 150 -11.34 20.46 5.38
CA MET A 150 -11.80 20.21 4.01
C MET A 150 -13.09 19.39 3.98
N LYS A 151 -13.30 18.49 4.94
CA LYS A 151 -14.53 17.70 5.11
C LYS A 151 -15.74 18.57 5.51
N SER A 152 -15.53 19.65 6.28
CA SER A 152 -16.60 20.50 6.79
C SER A 152 -17.35 21.29 5.71
N ASN A 153 -16.82 21.39 4.51
CA ASN A 153 -17.46 22.05 3.37
C ASN A 153 -18.38 21.15 2.54
N GLY A 154 -18.87 20.04 3.10
CA GLY A 154 -19.82 19.13 2.43
C GLY A 154 -19.21 18.19 1.38
N GLU A 155 -17.91 18.24 1.19
CA GLU A 155 -17.20 17.32 0.31
C GLU A 155 -16.75 16.08 1.10
N THR A 156 -17.47 14.97 0.92
CA THR A 156 -16.97 13.66 1.38
C THR A 156 -15.71 13.31 0.62
N CYS A 157 -14.57 13.44 1.28
CA CYS A 157 -13.28 13.10 0.70
C CYS A 157 -13.10 11.57 0.62
N ARG A 158 -13.76 10.95 -0.33
CA ARG A 158 -13.33 9.66 -0.86
C ARG A 158 -12.29 9.97 -1.94
N GLY A 159 -11.02 9.99 -1.60
CA GLY A 159 -10.01 10.14 -2.62
C GLY A 159 -8.77 10.89 -2.19
N SER A 160 -7.74 10.67 -2.90
CA SER A 160 -6.45 11.34 -2.78
C SER A 160 -6.55 12.75 -3.34
N TYR A 161 -5.84 13.69 -2.74
CA TYR A 161 -5.74 15.06 -3.24
C TYR A 161 -4.54 15.19 -4.17
N LYS A 162 -4.72 15.89 -5.27
CA LYS A 162 -3.61 16.28 -6.14
C LYS A 162 -3.11 17.67 -5.75
N VAL A 163 -1.84 17.75 -5.40
CA VAL A 163 -1.16 19.04 -5.17
C VAL A 163 -0.91 19.70 -6.51
N VAL A 164 -1.39 20.91 -6.69
CA VAL A 164 -1.23 21.70 -7.91
C VAL A 164 -0.38 22.92 -7.54
N ASP A 165 0.68 23.19 -8.32
CA ASP A 165 1.43 24.43 -8.18
C ASP A 165 0.50 25.60 -8.51
N PRO A 166 0.26 26.52 -7.57
CA PRO A 166 -0.58 27.69 -7.82
C PRO A 166 0.24 28.78 -8.45
N ASP A 167 0.37 28.83 -9.75
CA ASP A 167 1.18 29.82 -10.51
C ASP A 167 1.15 31.25 -9.97
N THR A 168 0.15 31.62 -9.19
CA THR A 168 0.03 32.98 -8.67
C THR A 168 -0.68 33.16 -7.32
N ASN A 169 -1.49 32.21 -6.84
CA ASN A 169 -2.22 32.38 -5.58
C ASN A 169 -2.59 31.04 -4.92
N MET A 170 -1.86 30.72 -3.86
CA MET A 170 -2.04 29.49 -3.05
C MET A 170 -3.45 29.34 -2.47
N LEU A 171 -4.15 30.46 -2.20
CA LEU A 171 -5.46 30.46 -1.58
C LEU A 171 -6.61 30.10 -2.55
N THR A 172 -6.38 30.27 -3.84
CA THR A 172 -7.43 30.06 -4.86
C THR A 172 -7.28 28.79 -5.67
N LYS A 173 -6.09 28.17 -5.71
CA LYS A 173 -5.80 27.00 -6.55
C LYS A 173 -5.34 25.77 -5.78
N GLY A 174 -5.21 25.84 -4.49
CA GLY A 174 -4.74 24.81 -3.56
C GLY A 174 -4.70 23.36 -4.04
N VAL A 175 -5.54 22.53 -3.50
CA VAL A 175 -5.56 21.09 -3.77
C VAL A 175 -6.74 20.75 -4.68
N LYS A 176 -6.49 20.07 -5.80
CA LYS A 176 -7.55 19.51 -6.64
C LYS A 176 -7.84 18.07 -6.23
N ARG A 177 -9.13 17.74 -6.17
CA ARG A 177 -9.60 16.38 -5.97
C ARG A 177 -9.32 15.53 -7.21
N CYS A 178 -8.78 14.33 -7.02
CA CYS A 178 -8.61 13.34 -8.09
C CYS A 178 -9.86 12.51 -8.29
#